data_01b4a15c57441abbf10a21a07cf1f330
#
_entry.id   01b4a15c57441abbf10a21a07cf1f330
#
_cell.length_a   1.000
_cell.length_b   1.000
_cell.length_c   1.000
_cell.angle_alpha   90.00
_cell.angle_beta   90.00
_cell.angle_gamma   90.00
#
_symmetry.space_group_name_H-M   'P 1'
#
loop_
_entity.id
_entity.type
_entity.pdbx_description
1 polymer ?
#
loop_
_entity_poly.entity_id
_entity_poly.type
_entity_poly.pdbx_seq_one_letter_code
_entity_poly.pdbx_strand_id
1 'polypeptide(L)'
;MNTLNIISECEKLTGDIFDIEFDNYDDEKVWKLISSRNTTGLFQIGSNTYKTRMYKLKPNSIEELANCLALVRGPCISSKLDQKYINVLNGKEDIELIHPMYDDVVKDTCGIMIYQEQLMAVCSNMGLPLHEGYDLMKASAKKKFDKIKTYEEKLHNLVRGSMDDETFNYIFKLILDSGKYSFNKSHAIAYATICYITAYYKVHYPKEFIAATLTCNYNNKSGKTEEKKKKLYELYQDAVFNGIKFLPLDINKSKWSFTIEEDKIRIGFCALAGFSKAALNEIYEKLPESSDEPLVKQIHDNVEKRICSKKAMIPLILSGALGDPVENYEYYCELRKEEPQSEIKISKDLILEPYATQAEVEEVLYRVSYTENKFNTLNKINIDSIKTNRTFTTEGYIQKISKKKDSRGNEMAFVDIITGDGLMTLVVFANVYKKCKSILKKDNKINFSASKQERAHKLLKATIK
;
A
#
# COMPACT_ATOMS: atom_id res chain seq x y z
N MET A 1 8.00 -11.08 0.98
CA MET A 1 9.29 -10.88 1.64
C MET A 1 9.49 -9.46 2.17
N ASN A 2 9.10 -8.39 1.46
CA ASN A 2 9.32 -7.01 1.97
C ASN A 2 8.63 -6.73 3.32
N THR A 3 7.46 -7.29 3.56
CA THR A 3 6.68 -7.05 4.81
C THR A 3 7.35 -7.64 6.05
N LEU A 4 7.91 -8.84 5.97
CA LEU A 4 8.66 -9.41 7.10
C LEU A 4 9.90 -8.58 7.43
N ASN A 5 10.55 -7.98 6.43
CA ASN A 5 11.64 -7.05 6.65
C ASN A 5 11.15 -5.77 7.36
N ILE A 6 9.93 -5.30 7.03
CA ILE A 6 9.33 -4.14 7.72
C ILE A 6 9.08 -4.45 9.19
N ILE A 7 8.52 -5.62 9.50
CA ILE A 7 8.32 -6.08 10.88
C ILE A 7 9.66 -6.13 11.62
N SER A 8 10.67 -6.81 11.03
CA SER A 8 12.01 -6.89 11.64
C SER A 8 12.69 -5.53 11.82
N GLU A 9 12.48 -4.56 10.94
CA GLU A 9 12.98 -3.20 11.14
C GLU A 9 12.18 -2.45 12.22
N CYS A 10 10.87 -2.70 12.37
CA CYS A 10 10.07 -2.17 13.48
C CYS A 10 10.60 -2.70 14.82
N GLU A 11 10.81 -4.01 14.94
CA GLU A 11 11.38 -4.65 16.13
C GLU A 11 12.72 -4.03 16.54
N LYS A 12 13.60 -3.77 15.57
CA LYS A 12 14.90 -3.12 15.82
C LYS A 12 14.76 -1.67 16.30
N LEU A 13 13.78 -0.94 15.77
CA LEU A 13 13.57 0.47 16.12
C LEU A 13 12.86 0.65 17.44
N THR A 14 11.96 -0.26 17.80
CA THR A 14 11.12 -0.19 19.00
C THR A 14 11.73 -0.96 20.19
N GLY A 15 12.46 -2.04 19.91
CA GLY A 15 12.84 -3.04 20.91
C GLY A 15 11.67 -3.94 21.34
N ASP A 16 10.49 -3.76 20.76
CA ASP A 16 9.27 -4.51 21.01
C ASP A 16 9.09 -5.57 19.94
N ILE A 17 8.97 -6.84 20.36
CA ILE A 17 8.80 -8.01 19.48
C ILE A 17 7.40 -8.55 19.71
N PHE A 18 6.57 -8.52 18.65
CA PHE A 18 5.23 -9.13 18.71
C PHE A 18 5.38 -10.65 18.72
N ASP A 19 5.00 -11.27 19.84
CA ASP A 19 5.05 -12.73 19.98
C ASP A 19 3.74 -13.35 19.46
N ILE A 20 3.84 -14.09 18.36
CA ILE A 20 2.70 -14.70 17.67
C ILE A 20 1.95 -15.73 18.55
N GLU A 21 2.64 -16.35 19.51
CA GLU A 21 2.06 -17.41 20.35
C GLU A 21 1.47 -16.85 21.64
N PHE A 22 2.02 -15.78 22.20
CA PHE A 22 1.66 -15.26 23.52
C PHE A 22 0.90 -13.94 23.47
N ASP A 23 1.08 -13.11 22.40
CA ASP A 23 0.37 -11.85 22.29
C ASP A 23 -1.09 -12.08 21.87
N ASN A 24 -1.99 -11.37 22.52
CA ASN A 24 -3.40 -11.39 22.20
C ASN A 24 -3.70 -10.60 20.92
N TYR A 25 -4.59 -11.14 20.10
CA TYR A 25 -5.12 -10.48 18.91
C TYR A 25 -6.42 -9.71 19.20
N ASP A 26 -6.58 -9.15 20.42
CA ASP A 26 -7.80 -8.48 20.89
C ASP A 26 -7.65 -6.97 21.10
N ASP A 27 -6.53 -6.36 20.63
CA ASP A 27 -6.33 -4.91 20.75
C ASP A 27 -7.35 -4.13 19.91
N GLU A 28 -8.28 -3.47 20.61
CA GLU A 28 -9.35 -2.68 19.99
C GLU A 28 -8.81 -1.56 19.07
N LYS A 29 -7.67 -0.95 19.42
CA LYS A 29 -7.06 0.12 18.62
C LYS A 29 -6.57 -0.43 17.28
N VAL A 30 -6.02 -1.64 17.28
CA VAL A 30 -5.54 -2.32 16.08
C VAL A 30 -6.72 -2.67 15.18
N TRP A 31 -7.79 -3.26 15.72
CA TRP A 31 -9.00 -3.57 14.96
C TRP A 31 -9.69 -2.32 14.42
N LYS A 32 -9.69 -1.23 15.18
CA LYS A 32 -10.20 0.06 14.73
C LYS A 32 -9.41 0.63 13.56
N LEU A 33 -8.08 0.49 13.57
CA LEU A 33 -7.23 0.89 12.44
C LEU A 33 -7.51 0.02 11.20
N ILE A 34 -7.55 -1.32 11.35
CA ILE A 34 -7.83 -2.26 10.26
C ILE A 34 -9.18 -1.95 9.62
N SER A 35 -10.18 -1.62 10.45
CA SER A 35 -11.54 -1.28 10.02
C SER A 35 -11.69 0.17 9.53
N SER A 36 -10.62 0.97 9.56
CA SER A 36 -10.59 2.34 9.06
C SER A 36 -10.23 2.41 7.59
N ARG A 37 -10.14 3.62 7.05
CA ARG A 37 -9.56 3.87 5.73
C ARG A 37 -8.08 4.25 5.78
N ASN A 38 -7.51 4.37 6.98
CA ASN A 38 -6.11 4.76 7.21
C ASN A 38 -5.15 3.56 7.21
N THR A 39 -5.31 2.63 6.27
CA THR A 39 -4.51 1.40 6.17
C THR A 39 -3.32 1.50 5.21
N THR A 40 -2.85 2.72 4.92
CA THR A 40 -1.66 2.95 4.10
C THR A 40 -0.43 2.30 4.75
N GLY A 41 0.34 1.57 3.95
CA GLY A 41 1.52 0.83 4.43
C GLY A 41 1.23 -0.54 5.06
N LEU A 42 -0.01 -0.82 5.47
CA LEU A 42 -0.37 -2.12 6.03
C LEU A 42 -0.31 -3.23 4.98
N PHE A 43 0.06 -4.42 5.43
CA PHE A 43 0.12 -5.60 4.57
C PHE A 43 -1.26 -5.96 4.02
N GLN A 44 -1.34 -6.22 2.73
CA GLN A 44 -2.52 -6.61 1.94
C GLN A 44 -3.66 -5.57 1.88
N ILE A 45 -3.96 -4.83 2.94
CA ILE A 45 -5.16 -3.99 3.05
C ILE A 45 -4.94 -2.51 2.69
N GLY A 46 -3.75 -2.16 2.15
CA GLY A 46 -3.42 -0.77 1.76
C GLY A 46 -4.12 -0.27 0.50
N SER A 47 -4.68 -1.13 -0.36
CA SER A 47 -5.34 -0.70 -1.60
C SER A 47 -6.78 -0.22 -1.35
N ASN A 48 -7.28 0.68 -2.22
CA ASN A 48 -8.64 1.23 -2.11
C ASN A 48 -9.74 0.15 -2.11
N THR A 49 -9.52 -0.97 -2.80
CA THR A 49 -10.44 -2.10 -2.81
C THR A 49 -10.59 -2.71 -1.42
N TYR A 50 -9.45 -2.97 -0.75
CA TYR A 50 -9.48 -3.50 0.62
C TYR A 50 -9.96 -2.44 1.63
N LYS A 51 -9.47 -1.20 1.56
CA LYS A 51 -9.91 -0.10 2.45
C LYS A 51 -11.43 0.00 2.52
N THR A 52 -12.11 -0.05 1.36
CA THR A 52 -13.57 0.02 1.31
C THR A 52 -14.26 -1.19 1.95
N ARG A 53 -13.71 -2.41 1.78
CA ARG A 53 -14.30 -3.64 2.34
C ARG A 53 -14.05 -3.75 3.82
N MET A 54 -12.83 -3.47 4.30
CA MET A 54 -12.50 -3.47 5.73
C MET A 54 -13.37 -2.48 6.50
N TYR A 55 -13.59 -1.29 5.96
CA TYR A 55 -14.50 -0.29 6.54
C TYR A 55 -15.95 -0.78 6.67
N LYS A 56 -16.44 -1.62 5.72
CA LYS A 56 -17.80 -2.18 5.75
C LYS A 56 -17.90 -3.43 6.65
N LEU A 57 -16.87 -4.25 6.65
CA LEU A 57 -16.81 -5.52 7.38
C LEU A 57 -16.55 -5.32 8.86
N LYS A 58 -15.62 -4.40 9.19
CA LYS A 58 -15.15 -4.14 10.55
C LYS A 58 -14.72 -5.43 11.28
N PRO A 59 -13.78 -6.20 10.71
CA PRO A 59 -13.32 -7.43 11.34
C PRO A 59 -12.78 -7.15 12.75
N ASN A 60 -13.01 -8.08 13.67
CA ASN A 60 -12.58 -8.03 15.07
C ASN A 60 -11.84 -9.30 15.51
N SER A 61 -11.58 -10.22 14.60
CA SER A 61 -10.80 -11.43 14.81
C SER A 61 -9.91 -11.77 13.61
N ILE A 62 -8.88 -12.59 13.84
CA ILE A 62 -7.98 -13.06 12.78
C ILE A 62 -8.77 -13.88 11.75
N GLU A 63 -9.74 -14.67 12.17
CA GLU A 63 -10.59 -15.47 11.30
C GLU A 63 -11.43 -14.58 10.36
N GLU A 64 -12.09 -13.56 10.89
CA GLU A 64 -12.86 -12.61 10.10
C GLU A 64 -11.97 -11.85 9.12
N LEU A 65 -10.78 -11.42 9.56
CA LEU A 65 -9.80 -10.78 8.69
C LEU A 65 -9.33 -11.72 7.58
N ALA A 66 -9.08 -13.00 7.88
CA ALA A 66 -8.71 -14.03 6.91
C ALA A 66 -9.83 -14.26 5.89
N ASN A 67 -11.10 -14.34 6.33
CA ASN A 67 -12.27 -14.43 5.47
C ASN A 67 -12.34 -13.24 4.49
N CYS A 68 -12.09 -12.02 5.01
CA CYS A 68 -12.01 -10.82 4.18
C CYS A 68 -10.92 -10.92 3.12
N LEU A 69 -9.70 -11.32 3.52
CA LEU A 69 -8.56 -11.44 2.60
C LEU A 69 -8.81 -12.50 1.53
N ALA A 70 -9.51 -13.57 1.87
CA ALA A 70 -9.89 -14.62 0.93
C ALA A 70 -10.98 -14.17 -0.07
N LEU A 71 -11.93 -13.32 0.36
CA LEU A 71 -13.05 -12.87 -0.45
C LEU A 71 -12.76 -11.65 -1.32
N VAL A 72 -11.84 -10.76 -0.92
CA VAL A 72 -11.55 -9.52 -1.66
C VAL A 72 -10.60 -9.79 -2.84
N ARG A 73 -11.04 -10.65 -3.75
CA ARG A 73 -10.31 -11.03 -4.98
C ARG A 73 -11.24 -11.00 -6.19
N GLY A 74 -10.66 -10.86 -7.38
CA GLY A 74 -11.40 -10.69 -8.64
C GLY A 74 -12.59 -11.63 -8.82
N PRO A 75 -12.43 -12.97 -8.75
CA PRO A 75 -13.53 -13.90 -8.94
C PRO A 75 -14.67 -13.74 -7.89
N CYS A 76 -14.31 -13.59 -6.60
CA CYS A 76 -15.31 -13.43 -5.53
C CYS A 76 -16.04 -12.08 -5.64
N ILE A 77 -15.35 -11.01 -6.03
CA ILE A 77 -15.95 -9.70 -6.26
C ILE A 77 -16.92 -9.75 -7.46
N SER A 78 -16.53 -10.43 -8.55
CA SER A 78 -17.36 -10.56 -9.74
C SER A 78 -18.64 -11.36 -9.46
N SER A 79 -18.57 -12.35 -8.59
CA SER A 79 -19.71 -13.16 -8.14
C SER A 79 -20.47 -12.55 -6.96
N LYS A 80 -20.08 -11.35 -6.49
CA LYS A 80 -20.67 -10.63 -5.34
C LYS A 80 -20.63 -11.41 -4.01
N LEU A 81 -19.76 -12.39 -3.86
CA LEU A 81 -19.61 -13.18 -2.63
C LEU A 81 -19.14 -12.33 -1.47
N ASP A 82 -18.25 -11.36 -1.74
CA ASP A 82 -17.81 -10.37 -0.75
C ASP A 82 -19.00 -9.54 -0.23
N GLN A 83 -19.97 -9.21 -1.08
CA GLN A 83 -21.15 -8.44 -0.66
C GLN A 83 -22.13 -9.30 0.15
N LYS A 84 -22.38 -10.58 -0.27
CA LYS A 84 -23.22 -11.52 0.48
C LYS A 84 -22.64 -11.71 1.90
N TYR A 85 -21.32 -11.96 2.02
CA TYR A 85 -20.64 -12.09 3.31
C TYR A 85 -20.84 -10.84 4.20
N ILE A 86 -20.63 -9.65 3.64
CA ILE A 86 -20.82 -8.37 4.35
C ILE A 86 -22.28 -8.21 4.80
N ASN A 87 -23.25 -8.59 4.00
CA ASN A 87 -24.65 -8.44 4.32
C ASN A 87 -25.07 -9.36 5.47
N VAL A 88 -24.65 -10.63 5.42
CA VAL A 88 -24.92 -11.60 6.49
C VAL A 88 -24.24 -11.17 7.80
N LEU A 89 -22.95 -10.82 7.76
CA LEU A 89 -22.23 -10.40 8.95
C LEU A 89 -22.83 -9.14 9.62
N ASN A 90 -23.42 -8.24 8.82
CA ASN A 90 -24.09 -7.04 9.33
C ASN A 90 -25.61 -7.25 9.62
N GLY A 91 -26.11 -8.48 9.61
CA GLY A 91 -27.51 -8.81 9.89
C GLY A 91 -28.52 -8.26 8.87
N LYS A 92 -28.10 -8.04 7.61
CA LYS A 92 -28.96 -7.57 6.52
C LYS A 92 -29.57 -8.70 5.70
N GLU A 93 -28.94 -9.85 5.76
CA GLU A 93 -29.37 -11.10 5.13
C GLU A 93 -29.14 -12.23 6.13
N ASP A 94 -30.02 -13.23 6.14
CA ASP A 94 -29.85 -14.43 6.93
C ASP A 94 -28.99 -15.46 6.20
N ILE A 95 -28.39 -16.38 6.96
CA ILE A 95 -27.68 -17.52 6.39
C ILE A 95 -28.75 -18.46 5.80
N GLU A 96 -28.60 -18.75 4.51
CA GLU A 96 -29.41 -19.74 3.82
C GLU A 96 -28.98 -21.14 4.27
N LEU A 97 -29.87 -21.86 4.99
CA LEU A 97 -29.64 -23.24 5.41
C LEU A 97 -30.09 -24.16 4.26
N ILE A 98 -29.24 -25.10 3.87
CA ILE A 98 -29.43 -25.99 2.72
C ILE A 98 -29.59 -27.45 3.20
N HIS A 99 -28.54 -27.93 3.88
CA HIS A 99 -28.50 -29.29 4.42
C HIS A 99 -27.37 -29.40 5.47
N PRO A 100 -27.52 -30.14 6.58
CA PRO A 100 -26.51 -30.23 7.63
C PRO A 100 -25.10 -30.60 7.15
N MET A 101 -24.97 -31.49 6.15
CA MET A 101 -23.67 -31.88 5.57
C MET A 101 -22.90 -30.70 4.97
N TYR A 102 -23.59 -29.65 4.54
CA TYR A 102 -23.03 -28.41 4.00
C TYR A 102 -22.94 -27.32 5.08
N ASP A 103 -24.06 -27.08 5.77
CA ASP A 103 -24.25 -25.93 6.67
C ASP A 103 -23.27 -25.93 7.84
N ASP A 104 -23.02 -27.10 8.44
CA ASP A 104 -22.05 -27.24 9.54
C ASP A 104 -20.63 -26.85 9.15
N VAL A 105 -20.26 -26.99 7.90
CA VAL A 105 -18.92 -26.64 7.39
C VAL A 105 -18.78 -25.14 7.11
N VAL A 106 -19.86 -24.48 6.67
CA VAL A 106 -19.82 -23.10 6.18
C VAL A 106 -20.42 -22.06 7.13
N LYS A 107 -20.91 -22.49 8.31
CA LYS A 107 -21.54 -21.60 9.30
C LYS A 107 -20.62 -20.43 9.72
N ASP A 108 -19.34 -20.69 9.96
CA ASP A 108 -18.34 -19.70 10.38
C ASP A 108 -17.92 -18.76 9.24
N THR A 109 -18.38 -19.04 8.04
CA THR A 109 -18.14 -18.23 6.83
C THR A 109 -19.42 -17.70 6.20
N CYS A 110 -20.45 -17.46 7.04
CA CYS A 110 -21.73 -16.88 6.63
C CYS A 110 -22.44 -17.68 5.50
N GLY A 111 -22.37 -19.01 5.55
CA GLY A 111 -22.97 -19.89 4.54
C GLY A 111 -22.23 -19.92 3.20
N ILE A 112 -21.03 -19.37 3.12
CA ILE A 112 -20.25 -19.30 1.89
C ILE A 112 -19.04 -20.22 1.97
N MET A 113 -18.88 -21.11 0.98
CA MET A 113 -17.69 -21.95 0.86
C MET A 113 -16.53 -21.13 0.32
N ILE A 114 -15.70 -20.56 1.23
CA ILE A 114 -14.58 -19.66 0.91
C ILE A 114 -13.29 -20.44 0.71
N TYR A 115 -13.12 -21.51 1.48
CA TYR A 115 -11.86 -22.23 1.59
C TYR A 115 -11.86 -23.58 0.89
N GLN A 116 -10.68 -23.99 0.40
CA GLN A 116 -10.44 -25.32 -0.18
C GLN A 116 -10.75 -26.43 0.83
N GLU A 117 -10.36 -26.21 2.07
CA GLU A 117 -10.61 -27.10 3.19
C GLU A 117 -12.11 -27.32 3.45
N GLN A 118 -12.93 -26.29 3.26
CA GLN A 118 -14.38 -26.42 3.37
C GLN A 118 -14.97 -27.26 2.24
N LEU A 119 -14.51 -27.08 1.01
CA LEU A 119 -14.93 -27.91 -0.11
C LEU A 119 -14.63 -29.39 0.17
N MET A 120 -13.41 -29.70 0.62
CA MET A 120 -13.03 -31.06 0.97
C MET A 120 -13.85 -31.61 2.13
N ALA A 121 -14.13 -30.79 3.14
CA ALA A 121 -14.96 -31.18 4.29
C ALA A 121 -16.41 -31.49 3.90
N VAL A 122 -17.05 -30.68 3.04
CA VAL A 122 -18.38 -30.94 2.51
C VAL A 122 -18.39 -32.27 1.76
N CYS A 123 -17.44 -32.50 0.86
CA CYS A 123 -17.30 -33.77 0.15
C CYS A 123 -17.12 -34.95 1.11
N SER A 124 -16.35 -34.76 2.19
CA SER A 124 -16.15 -35.79 3.23
C SER A 124 -17.41 -36.08 4.03
N ASN A 125 -18.18 -35.05 4.41
CA ASN A 125 -19.48 -35.22 5.08
C ASN A 125 -20.49 -35.96 4.18
N MET A 126 -20.36 -35.83 2.86
CA MET A 126 -21.16 -36.58 1.89
C MET A 126 -20.59 -38.01 1.64
N GLY A 127 -19.56 -38.43 2.37
CA GLY A 127 -19.01 -39.78 2.33
C GLY A 127 -17.83 -39.97 1.34
N LEU A 128 -17.35 -38.91 0.69
CA LEU A 128 -16.20 -39.02 -0.21
C LEU A 128 -14.87 -38.93 0.57
N PRO A 129 -13.88 -39.81 0.34
CA PRO A 129 -12.57 -39.67 0.96
C PRO A 129 -11.92 -38.31 0.69
N LEU A 130 -11.21 -37.76 1.68
CA LEU A 130 -10.66 -36.40 1.65
C LEU A 130 -9.76 -36.14 0.40
N HIS A 131 -8.94 -37.11 0.02
CA HIS A 131 -8.08 -37.00 -1.16
C HIS A 131 -8.88 -36.93 -2.47
N GLU A 132 -10.03 -37.58 -2.55
CA GLU A 132 -10.92 -37.51 -3.69
C GLU A 132 -11.66 -36.16 -3.77
N GLY A 133 -12.04 -35.59 -2.60
CA GLY A 133 -12.53 -34.22 -2.51
C GLY A 133 -11.53 -33.21 -3.07
N TYR A 134 -10.23 -33.39 -2.75
CA TYR A 134 -9.15 -32.58 -3.33
C TYR A 134 -9.00 -32.75 -4.84
N ASP A 135 -9.15 -33.98 -5.33
CA ASP A 135 -9.09 -34.26 -6.77
C ASP A 135 -10.29 -33.67 -7.53
N LEU A 136 -11.50 -33.70 -6.94
CA LEU A 136 -12.68 -33.02 -7.47
C LEU A 136 -12.47 -31.52 -7.54
N MET A 137 -11.93 -30.91 -6.48
CA MET A 137 -11.59 -29.48 -6.47
C MET A 137 -10.63 -29.13 -7.61
N LYS A 138 -9.55 -29.91 -7.80
CA LYS A 138 -8.63 -29.72 -8.93
C LYS A 138 -9.26 -29.94 -10.29
N ALA A 139 -10.19 -30.91 -10.40
CA ALA A 139 -10.91 -31.17 -11.63
C ALA A 139 -11.82 -29.98 -11.98
N SER A 140 -12.54 -29.41 -11.00
CA SER A 140 -13.37 -28.22 -11.16
C SER A 140 -12.53 -27.01 -11.60
N ALA A 141 -11.45 -26.69 -10.90
CA ALA A 141 -10.54 -25.59 -11.24
C ALA A 141 -9.98 -25.68 -12.67
N LYS A 142 -9.71 -26.90 -13.14
CA LYS A 142 -9.14 -27.19 -14.46
C LYS A 142 -10.19 -27.55 -15.53
N LYS A 143 -11.49 -27.50 -15.19
CA LYS A 143 -12.63 -27.82 -16.08
C LYS A 143 -12.52 -29.22 -16.73
N LYS A 144 -12.10 -30.24 -15.96
CA LYS A 144 -11.98 -31.62 -16.41
C LYS A 144 -13.34 -32.34 -16.29
N PHE A 145 -14.23 -32.14 -17.28
CA PHE A 145 -15.63 -32.54 -17.25
C PHE A 145 -15.84 -34.04 -17.00
N ASP A 146 -15.04 -34.93 -17.61
CA ASP A 146 -15.15 -36.38 -17.40
C ASP A 146 -14.93 -36.78 -15.95
N LYS A 147 -13.88 -36.22 -15.32
CA LYS A 147 -13.62 -36.47 -13.91
C LYS A 147 -14.69 -35.89 -13.00
N ILE A 148 -15.19 -34.69 -13.33
CA ILE A 148 -16.29 -34.05 -12.57
C ILE A 148 -17.51 -34.97 -12.59
N LYS A 149 -17.90 -35.49 -13.75
CA LYS A 149 -19.03 -36.39 -13.88
C LYS A 149 -18.88 -37.70 -13.09
N THR A 150 -17.68 -38.28 -13.08
CA THR A 150 -17.40 -39.48 -12.28
C THR A 150 -17.58 -39.19 -10.77
N TYR A 151 -17.13 -38.04 -10.27
CA TYR A 151 -17.32 -37.67 -8.87
C TYR A 151 -18.78 -37.28 -8.56
N GLU A 152 -19.50 -36.68 -9.48
CA GLU A 152 -20.92 -36.38 -9.36
C GLU A 152 -21.73 -37.67 -9.13
N GLU A 153 -21.58 -38.68 -10.02
CA GLU A 153 -22.23 -39.97 -9.90
C GLU A 153 -21.86 -40.68 -8.59
N LYS A 154 -20.60 -40.62 -8.20
CA LYS A 154 -20.13 -41.21 -6.95
C LYS A 154 -20.74 -40.55 -5.71
N LEU A 155 -20.69 -39.20 -5.62
CA LEU A 155 -21.27 -38.45 -4.51
C LEU A 155 -22.79 -38.64 -4.42
N HIS A 156 -23.50 -38.60 -5.56
CA HIS A 156 -24.95 -38.82 -5.60
C HIS A 156 -25.30 -40.18 -5.03
N ASN A 157 -24.58 -41.22 -5.40
CA ASN A 157 -24.81 -42.58 -4.86
C ASN A 157 -24.51 -42.68 -3.34
N LEU A 158 -23.50 -41.95 -2.83
CA LEU A 158 -23.15 -41.97 -1.42
C LEU A 158 -24.21 -41.27 -0.54
N VAL A 159 -24.85 -40.21 -1.01
CA VAL A 159 -25.89 -39.48 -0.26
C VAL A 159 -27.33 -40.00 -0.53
N ARG A 160 -27.48 -41.01 -1.35
CA ARG A 160 -28.77 -41.57 -1.71
C ARG A 160 -29.57 -42.01 -0.48
N GLY A 161 -30.75 -41.45 -0.29
CA GLY A 161 -31.61 -41.73 0.88
C GLY A 161 -31.39 -40.79 2.08
N SER A 162 -30.36 -39.97 2.09
CA SER A 162 -30.14 -38.94 3.09
C SER A 162 -30.32 -37.50 2.57
N MET A 163 -30.41 -37.33 1.26
CA MET A 163 -30.57 -36.04 0.58
C MET A 163 -31.39 -36.24 -0.68
N ASP A 164 -32.28 -35.29 -1.00
CA ASP A 164 -33.03 -35.31 -2.26
C ASP A 164 -32.16 -34.77 -3.42
N ASP A 165 -32.61 -35.10 -4.65
CA ASP A 165 -31.86 -34.76 -5.86
C ASP A 165 -31.73 -33.26 -6.10
N GLU A 166 -32.71 -32.44 -5.70
CA GLU A 166 -32.67 -30.99 -5.86
C GLU A 166 -31.59 -30.36 -4.95
N THR A 167 -31.60 -30.76 -3.69
CA THR A 167 -30.60 -30.36 -2.68
C THR A 167 -29.20 -30.83 -3.08
N PHE A 168 -29.05 -32.09 -3.55
CA PHE A 168 -27.78 -32.60 -4.05
C PHE A 168 -27.26 -31.75 -5.22
N ASN A 169 -28.05 -31.51 -6.23
CA ASN A 169 -27.66 -30.74 -7.42
C ASN A 169 -27.24 -29.32 -7.04
N TYR A 170 -27.93 -28.71 -6.07
CA TYR A 170 -27.60 -27.38 -5.59
C TYR A 170 -26.26 -27.36 -4.88
N ILE A 171 -26.01 -28.27 -3.92
CA ILE A 171 -24.73 -28.39 -3.20
C ILE A 171 -23.59 -28.72 -4.17
N PHE A 172 -23.80 -29.65 -5.09
CA PHE A 172 -22.80 -30.03 -6.08
C PHE A 172 -22.39 -28.85 -6.96
N LYS A 173 -23.36 -28.01 -7.36
CA LYS A 173 -23.09 -26.77 -8.08
C LYS A 173 -22.25 -25.82 -7.23
N LEU A 174 -22.52 -25.66 -5.93
CA LEU A 174 -21.73 -24.82 -5.02
C LEU A 174 -20.29 -25.34 -4.90
N ILE A 175 -20.10 -26.68 -4.84
CA ILE A 175 -18.78 -27.34 -4.85
C ILE A 175 -18.02 -26.95 -6.12
N LEU A 176 -18.64 -27.09 -7.29
CA LEU A 176 -18.00 -26.76 -8.57
C LEU A 176 -17.66 -25.29 -8.70
N ASP A 177 -18.55 -24.42 -8.26
CA ASP A 177 -18.31 -22.98 -8.31
C ASP A 177 -17.20 -22.57 -7.35
N SER A 178 -17.20 -23.13 -6.13
CA SER A 178 -16.14 -22.88 -5.14
C SER A 178 -14.76 -23.35 -5.62
N GLY A 179 -14.68 -24.45 -6.32
CA GLY A 179 -13.43 -24.94 -6.91
C GLY A 179 -12.71 -23.93 -7.82
N LYS A 180 -13.44 -22.94 -8.36
CA LYS A 180 -12.89 -21.88 -9.23
C LYS A 180 -12.25 -20.73 -8.46
N TYR A 181 -12.63 -20.50 -7.20
CA TYR A 181 -12.24 -19.33 -6.43
C TYR A 181 -11.78 -19.62 -5.00
N SER A 182 -12.00 -20.84 -4.46
CA SER A 182 -11.64 -21.18 -3.09
C SER A 182 -10.16 -20.92 -2.77
N PHE A 183 -9.91 -20.57 -1.52
CA PHE A 183 -8.59 -20.16 -1.04
C PHE A 183 -8.07 -21.14 0.01
N ASN A 184 -6.75 -21.22 0.17
CA ASN A 184 -6.17 -22.03 1.24
C ASN A 184 -6.36 -21.31 2.59
N LYS A 185 -6.99 -21.98 3.57
CA LYS A 185 -7.30 -21.39 4.88
C LYS A 185 -6.05 -21.04 5.68
N SER A 186 -5.06 -21.95 5.72
CA SER A 186 -3.82 -21.72 6.45
C SER A 186 -3.06 -20.50 5.90
N HIS A 187 -3.05 -20.33 4.58
CA HIS A 187 -2.45 -19.16 3.95
C HIS A 187 -3.21 -17.87 4.30
N ALA A 188 -4.54 -17.90 4.31
CA ALA A 188 -5.36 -16.74 4.67
C ALA A 188 -5.13 -16.32 6.13
N ILE A 189 -5.06 -17.26 7.06
CA ILE A 189 -4.76 -17.01 8.48
C ILE A 189 -3.36 -16.40 8.62
N ALA A 190 -2.33 -17.00 8.01
CA ALA A 190 -0.97 -16.47 8.07
C ALA A 190 -0.89 -15.01 7.54
N TYR A 191 -1.62 -14.70 6.46
CA TYR A 191 -1.69 -13.34 5.92
C TYR A 191 -2.46 -12.38 6.82
N ALA A 192 -3.53 -12.85 7.48
CA ALA A 192 -4.27 -12.06 8.46
C ALA A 192 -3.40 -11.72 9.68
N THR A 193 -2.64 -12.69 10.18
CA THR A 193 -1.67 -12.49 11.28
C THR A 193 -0.63 -11.44 10.91
N ILE A 194 0.02 -11.55 9.76
CA ILE A 194 1.00 -10.54 9.28
C ILE A 194 0.34 -9.17 9.12
N CYS A 195 -0.89 -9.12 8.62
CA CYS A 195 -1.66 -7.88 8.50
C CYS A 195 -1.88 -7.23 9.86
N TYR A 196 -2.30 -8.01 10.85
CA TYR A 196 -2.51 -7.56 12.23
C TYR A 196 -1.22 -7.02 12.85
N ILE A 197 -0.10 -7.75 12.74
CA ILE A 197 1.21 -7.33 13.26
C ILE A 197 1.65 -5.98 12.65
N THR A 198 1.46 -5.81 11.33
CA THR A 198 1.78 -4.51 10.70
C THR A 198 0.87 -3.39 11.20
N ALA A 199 -0.40 -3.69 11.51
CA ALA A 199 -1.32 -2.73 12.11
C ALA A 199 -0.97 -2.41 13.56
N TYR A 200 -0.53 -3.40 14.35
CA TYR A 200 -0.01 -3.23 15.69
C TYR A 200 1.12 -2.20 15.74
N TYR A 201 2.17 -2.40 14.95
CA TYR A 201 3.27 -1.43 14.90
C TYR A 201 2.82 -0.05 14.43
N LYS A 202 1.93 0.03 13.47
CA LYS A 202 1.41 1.33 13.00
C LYS A 202 0.61 2.08 14.08
N VAL A 203 -0.11 1.36 14.95
CA VAL A 203 -0.91 1.93 16.05
C VAL A 203 -0.03 2.38 17.21
N HIS A 204 0.86 1.52 17.66
CA HIS A 204 1.65 1.74 18.87
C HIS A 204 2.94 2.52 18.61
N TYR A 205 3.53 2.35 17.43
CA TYR A 205 4.82 2.91 17.03
C TYR A 205 4.76 3.55 15.63
N PRO A 206 3.90 4.56 15.43
CA PRO A 206 3.62 5.09 14.09
C PRO A 206 4.86 5.65 13.38
N LYS A 207 5.81 6.25 14.10
CA LYS A 207 7.04 6.79 13.53
C LYS A 207 8.00 5.70 13.11
N GLU A 208 8.22 4.74 13.99
CA GLU A 208 9.06 3.57 13.74
C GLU A 208 8.52 2.74 12.58
N PHE A 209 7.20 2.54 12.52
CA PHE A 209 6.54 1.86 11.41
C PHE A 209 6.76 2.58 10.06
N ILE A 210 6.63 3.90 10.04
CA ILE A 210 6.87 4.70 8.82
C ILE A 210 8.36 4.65 8.45
N ALA A 211 9.28 4.83 9.40
CA ALA A 211 10.73 4.77 9.18
C ALA A 211 11.16 3.40 8.63
N ALA A 212 10.69 2.30 9.24
CA ALA A 212 10.92 0.93 8.79
C ALA A 212 10.36 0.70 7.38
N THR A 213 9.13 1.15 7.13
CA THR A 213 8.45 0.98 5.84
C THR A 213 9.17 1.77 4.73
N LEU A 214 9.61 3.00 4.99
CA LEU A 214 10.39 3.80 4.05
C LEU A 214 11.74 3.12 3.77
N THR A 215 12.48 2.74 4.81
CA THR A 215 13.76 2.02 4.70
C THR A 215 13.65 0.80 3.79
N CYS A 216 12.66 -0.07 4.05
CA CYS A 216 12.46 -1.27 3.26
C CYS A 216 12.03 -0.99 1.81
N ASN A 217 11.24 0.08 1.58
CA ASN A 217 10.84 0.44 0.23
C ASN A 217 11.99 1.06 -0.58
N TYR A 218 12.87 1.85 0.02
CA TYR A 218 14.07 2.37 -0.66
C TYR A 218 15.09 1.26 -0.95
N ASN A 219 15.33 0.35 -0.03
CA ASN A 219 16.23 -0.80 -0.22
C ASN A 219 15.71 -1.83 -1.23
N ASN A 220 14.40 -1.89 -1.47
CA ASN A 220 13.82 -2.83 -2.44
C ASN A 220 14.11 -2.39 -3.88
N LYS A 221 14.93 -3.15 -4.60
CA LYS A 221 15.28 -2.88 -6.01
C LYS A 221 14.22 -3.37 -7.02
N SER A 222 13.21 -4.15 -6.58
CA SER A 222 12.17 -4.69 -7.46
C SER A 222 11.01 -3.72 -7.68
N GLY A 223 10.31 -3.84 -8.80
CA GLY A 223 9.14 -3.07 -9.17
C GLY A 223 9.39 -1.91 -10.14
N LYS A 224 8.31 -1.42 -10.75
CA LYS A 224 8.36 -0.28 -11.68
C LYS A 224 8.62 1.01 -10.92
N THR A 225 9.46 1.89 -11.48
CA THR A 225 9.84 3.17 -10.88
C THR A 225 8.64 4.03 -10.48
N GLU A 226 7.63 4.12 -11.33
CA GLU A 226 6.43 4.93 -11.07
C GLU A 226 5.56 4.38 -9.92
N GLU A 227 5.39 3.05 -9.84
CA GLU A 227 4.63 2.42 -8.75
C GLU A 227 5.33 2.64 -7.41
N LYS A 228 6.66 2.57 -7.42
CA LYS A 228 7.50 2.79 -6.24
C LYS A 228 7.42 4.26 -5.78
N LYS A 229 7.53 5.21 -6.72
CA LYS A 229 7.38 6.64 -6.44
C LYS A 229 6.01 6.94 -5.82
N LYS A 230 4.94 6.38 -6.39
CA LYS A 230 3.58 6.52 -5.85
C LYS A 230 3.47 5.99 -4.43
N LYS A 231 4.03 4.81 -4.16
CA LYS A 231 3.98 4.19 -2.83
C LYS A 231 4.75 4.99 -1.77
N LEU A 232 5.95 5.47 -2.10
CA LEU A 232 6.74 6.34 -1.22
C LEU A 232 5.98 7.62 -0.89
N TYR A 233 5.34 8.21 -1.90
CA TYR A 233 4.55 9.41 -1.75
C TYR A 233 3.31 9.20 -0.84
N GLU A 234 2.57 8.09 -1.02
CA GLU A 234 1.45 7.73 -0.16
C GLU A 234 1.87 7.54 1.30
N LEU A 235 3.04 6.93 1.54
CA LEU A 235 3.60 6.74 2.88
C LEU A 235 4.01 8.07 3.52
N TYR A 236 4.67 8.93 2.75
CA TYR A 236 5.04 10.25 3.20
C TYR A 236 3.81 11.09 3.59
N GLN A 237 2.76 11.07 2.75
CA GLN A 237 1.51 11.75 3.06
C GLN A 237 0.86 11.21 4.33
N ASP A 238 0.82 9.89 4.48
CA ASP A 238 0.30 9.26 5.69
C ASP A 238 1.07 9.72 6.95
N ALA A 239 2.41 9.84 6.86
CA ALA A 239 3.24 10.38 7.94
C ALA A 239 2.87 11.83 8.28
N VAL A 240 2.83 12.72 7.29
CA VAL A 240 2.49 14.13 7.48
C VAL A 240 1.07 14.30 8.06
N PHE A 241 0.12 13.50 7.59
CA PHE A 241 -1.25 13.48 8.12
C PHE A 241 -1.33 13.14 9.60
N ASN A 242 -0.45 12.23 10.05
CA ASN A 242 -0.35 11.84 11.44
C ASN A 242 0.57 12.78 12.26
N GLY A 243 0.94 13.94 11.70
CA GLY A 243 1.77 14.94 12.38
C GLY A 243 3.25 14.56 12.52
N ILE A 244 3.69 13.51 11.82
CA ILE A 244 5.09 13.04 11.85
C ILE A 244 5.95 14.00 11.04
N LYS A 245 7.02 14.50 11.65
CA LYS A 245 7.99 15.39 11.02
C LYS A 245 9.25 14.63 10.60
N PHE A 246 9.91 15.15 9.58
CA PHE A 246 11.18 14.62 9.10
C PHE A 246 12.33 15.59 9.39
N LEU A 247 13.51 15.02 9.64
CA LEU A 247 14.76 15.74 9.74
C LEU A 247 15.59 15.49 8.46
N PRO A 248 16.27 16.51 7.92
CA PRO A 248 17.04 16.41 6.70
C PRO A 248 18.17 15.39 6.82
N LEU A 249 18.73 14.97 5.69
CA LEU A 249 19.94 14.16 5.65
C LEU A 249 21.13 14.94 6.24
N ASP A 250 21.95 14.30 7.05
CA ASP A 250 23.09 14.88 7.73
C ASP A 250 24.18 13.80 7.85
N ILE A 251 25.37 14.08 7.34
CA ILE A 251 26.47 13.10 7.32
C ILE A 251 26.89 12.64 8.71
N ASN A 252 26.77 13.49 9.73
CA ASN A 252 27.19 13.18 11.08
C ASN A 252 26.10 12.45 11.90
N LYS A 253 24.83 12.49 11.47
CA LYS A 253 23.69 11.99 12.24
C LYS A 253 22.92 10.89 11.54
N SER A 254 22.76 10.99 10.22
CA SER A 254 22.00 10.03 9.45
C SER A 254 22.71 8.70 9.33
N LYS A 255 21.95 7.61 9.44
CA LYS A 255 22.43 6.25 9.15
C LYS A 255 22.01 5.83 7.75
N TRP A 256 22.35 4.61 7.35
CA TRP A 256 21.86 4.05 6.10
C TRP A 256 20.33 3.98 6.07
N SER A 257 19.71 3.50 7.13
CA SER A 257 18.26 3.40 7.33
C SER A 257 17.69 4.69 7.92
N PHE A 258 16.39 4.92 7.74
CA PHE A 258 15.66 5.95 8.49
C PHE A 258 15.71 5.62 9.99
N THR A 259 15.86 6.64 10.83
CA THR A 259 15.96 6.50 12.29
C THR A 259 15.06 7.51 13.00
N ILE A 260 14.79 7.27 14.28
CA ILE A 260 14.06 8.22 15.12
C ILE A 260 15.04 9.08 15.91
N GLU A 261 14.87 10.39 15.84
CA GLU A 261 15.67 11.40 16.56
C GLU A 261 14.74 12.50 17.07
N GLU A 262 14.75 12.78 18.37
CA GLU A 262 13.93 13.83 19.00
C GLU A 262 12.44 13.82 18.57
N ASP A 263 11.84 12.63 18.56
CA ASP A 263 10.43 12.45 18.17
C ASP A 263 10.10 12.72 16.68
N LYS A 264 11.14 12.80 15.83
CA LYS A 264 11.04 12.98 14.38
C LYS A 264 11.74 11.84 13.65
N ILE A 265 11.46 11.70 12.36
CA ILE A 265 12.14 10.72 11.50
C ILE A 265 13.33 11.38 10.82
N ARG A 266 14.56 10.91 11.10
CA ARG A 266 15.76 11.30 10.35
C ARG A 266 15.82 10.53 9.04
N ILE A 267 15.99 11.25 7.91
CA ILE A 267 16.17 10.65 6.59
C ILE A 267 17.44 9.79 6.57
N GLY A 268 17.32 8.58 6.02
CA GLY A 268 18.43 7.65 5.85
C GLY A 268 19.08 7.75 4.46
N PHE A 269 20.37 7.45 4.36
CA PHE A 269 21.12 7.47 3.09
C PHE A 269 20.59 6.47 2.06
N CYS A 270 19.82 5.46 2.47
CA CYS A 270 19.13 4.56 1.53
C CYS A 270 18.13 5.28 0.61
N ALA A 271 17.68 6.48 0.99
CA ALA A 271 16.80 7.30 0.16
C ALA A 271 17.55 8.04 -0.96
N LEU A 272 18.84 8.29 -0.78
CA LEU A 272 19.65 9.13 -1.68
C LEU A 272 19.92 8.39 -3.00
N ALA A 273 19.33 8.86 -4.07
CA ALA A 273 19.54 8.28 -5.40
C ALA A 273 21.01 8.47 -5.85
N GLY A 274 21.59 7.42 -6.44
CA GLY A 274 22.97 7.45 -6.91
C GLY A 274 24.02 7.22 -5.83
N PHE A 275 23.63 7.11 -4.55
CA PHE A 275 24.51 6.85 -3.43
C PHE A 275 24.46 5.38 -2.97
N SER A 276 25.55 4.84 -2.46
CA SER A 276 25.65 3.43 -2.06
C SER A 276 26.06 3.27 -0.59
N LYS A 277 25.66 2.15 0.02
CA LYS A 277 26.10 1.84 1.39
C LYS A 277 27.61 1.68 1.49
N ALA A 278 28.27 1.21 0.42
CA ALA A 278 29.73 1.12 0.38
C ALA A 278 30.40 2.50 0.43
N ALA A 279 29.83 3.49 -0.30
CA ALA A 279 30.30 4.86 -0.25
C ALA A 279 30.15 5.48 1.13
N LEU A 280 29.03 5.23 1.81
CA LEU A 280 28.81 5.70 3.18
C LEU A 280 29.82 5.09 4.15
N ASN A 281 30.04 3.78 4.09
CA ASN A 281 30.99 3.09 4.97
C ASN A 281 32.42 3.60 4.76
N GLU A 282 32.83 3.78 3.50
CA GLU A 282 34.14 4.32 3.14
C GLU A 282 34.35 5.75 3.68
N ILE A 283 33.30 6.59 3.56
CA ILE A 283 33.34 7.96 4.12
C ILE A 283 33.56 7.89 5.63
N TYR A 284 32.79 7.08 6.36
CA TYR A 284 32.92 6.98 7.82
C TYR A 284 34.29 6.39 8.27
N GLU A 285 34.86 5.49 7.46
CA GLU A 285 36.15 4.88 7.75
C GLU A 285 37.33 5.83 7.51
N LYS A 286 37.21 6.71 6.50
CA LYS A 286 38.32 7.54 6.03
C LYS A 286 38.27 9.00 6.51
N LEU A 287 37.09 9.46 7.00
CA LEU A 287 37.05 10.82 7.56
C LEU A 287 37.82 10.88 8.88
N PRO A 288 38.67 11.91 9.07
CA PRO A 288 39.37 12.13 10.33
C PRO A 288 38.37 12.52 11.44
N GLU A 289 38.67 12.14 12.68
CA GLU A 289 37.84 12.46 13.86
C GLU A 289 37.70 13.98 14.09
N SER A 290 38.72 14.78 13.69
CA SER A 290 38.68 16.24 13.74
C SER A 290 39.44 16.83 12.56
N SER A 291 38.86 17.83 11.90
CA SER A 291 39.52 18.61 10.84
C SER A 291 38.79 19.94 10.68
N ASP A 292 39.53 21.00 10.46
CA ASP A 292 39.03 22.35 10.15
C ASP A 292 38.67 22.49 8.63
N GLU A 293 39.00 21.48 7.82
CA GLU A 293 38.72 21.52 6.40
C GLU A 293 37.26 21.21 6.09
N PRO A 294 36.68 21.80 5.03
CA PRO A 294 35.32 21.48 4.59
C PRO A 294 35.14 19.99 4.31
N LEU A 295 34.01 19.41 4.75
CA LEU A 295 33.69 17.98 4.57
C LEU A 295 33.81 17.51 3.12
N VAL A 296 33.41 18.37 2.16
CA VAL A 296 33.56 18.10 0.72
C VAL A 296 35.00 17.84 0.34
N LYS A 297 35.95 18.64 0.84
CA LYS A 297 37.38 18.46 0.57
C LYS A 297 37.89 17.19 1.26
N GLN A 298 37.54 16.99 2.53
CA GLN A 298 37.94 15.79 3.25
C GLN A 298 37.52 14.50 2.53
N ILE A 299 36.26 14.44 2.04
CA ILE A 299 35.75 13.28 1.28
C ILE A 299 36.49 13.16 -0.06
N HIS A 300 36.70 14.30 -0.76
CA HIS A 300 37.36 14.31 -2.05
C HIS A 300 38.78 13.77 -2.00
N ASP A 301 39.53 14.12 -0.94
CA ASP A 301 40.94 13.81 -0.78
C ASP A 301 41.21 12.43 -0.16
N ASN A 302 40.33 11.95 0.74
CA ASN A 302 40.56 10.74 1.52
C ASN A 302 39.77 9.51 1.06
N VAL A 303 38.66 9.70 0.35
CA VAL A 303 37.79 8.59 -0.10
C VAL A 303 38.11 8.15 -1.53
N GLU A 304 38.17 6.84 -1.77
CA GLU A 304 38.51 6.32 -3.09
C GLU A 304 37.52 6.79 -4.16
N LYS A 305 37.99 7.42 -5.22
CA LYS A 305 37.18 7.99 -6.33
C LYS A 305 36.35 6.96 -7.09
N ARG A 306 36.68 5.66 -7.04
CA ARG A 306 35.88 4.58 -7.64
C ARG A 306 34.64 4.25 -6.78
N ILE A 307 34.71 4.48 -5.48
CA ILE A 307 33.63 4.18 -4.52
C ILE A 307 32.74 5.42 -4.37
N CYS A 308 33.34 6.59 -4.08
CA CYS A 308 32.66 7.88 -4.02
C CYS A 308 32.96 8.71 -5.29
N SER A 309 32.45 8.23 -6.43
CA SER A 309 32.64 8.90 -7.72
C SER A 309 31.81 10.21 -7.80
N LYS A 310 32.06 11.02 -8.84
CA LYS A 310 31.26 12.22 -9.15
C LYS A 310 29.75 11.93 -9.09
N LYS A 311 29.32 10.73 -9.55
CA LYS A 311 27.90 10.31 -9.52
C LYS A 311 27.35 10.05 -8.12
N ALA A 312 28.20 9.79 -7.14
CA ALA A 312 27.80 9.64 -5.73
C ALA A 312 27.97 10.97 -4.96
N MET A 313 29.05 11.69 -5.25
CA MET A 313 29.40 12.92 -4.55
C MET A 313 28.41 14.06 -4.82
N ILE A 314 27.98 14.26 -6.06
CA ILE A 314 27.04 15.34 -6.40
C ILE A 314 25.68 15.16 -5.71
N PRO A 315 25.01 13.98 -5.76
CA PRO A 315 23.81 13.75 -4.96
C PRO A 315 24.01 14.00 -3.47
N LEU A 316 25.15 13.58 -2.90
CA LEU A 316 25.49 13.80 -1.49
C LEU A 316 25.58 15.29 -1.15
N ILE A 317 26.26 16.09 -1.96
CA ILE A 317 26.36 17.54 -1.79
C ILE A 317 24.99 18.20 -1.90
N LEU A 318 24.27 17.94 -2.99
CA LEU A 318 23.00 18.59 -3.27
C LEU A 318 21.87 18.15 -2.32
N SER A 319 22.02 17.04 -1.62
CA SER A 319 21.10 16.65 -0.54
C SER A 319 21.15 17.56 0.69
N GLY A 320 22.17 18.42 0.80
CA GLY A 320 22.42 19.23 1.99
C GLY A 320 23.09 18.47 3.14
N ALA A 321 23.44 17.20 2.96
CA ALA A 321 24.05 16.36 4.01
C ALA A 321 25.42 16.87 4.50
N LEU A 322 26.10 17.67 3.70
CA LEU A 322 27.43 18.23 3.99
C LEU A 322 27.40 19.72 4.36
N GLY A 323 26.21 20.33 4.49
CA GLY A 323 26.02 21.78 4.70
C GLY A 323 25.35 22.42 3.49
N ASP A 324 25.65 23.71 3.21
CA ASP A 324 25.02 24.43 2.10
C ASP A 324 25.24 23.73 0.74
N PRO A 325 24.18 23.36 0.01
CA PRO A 325 24.33 22.58 -1.21
C PRO A 325 25.01 23.33 -2.35
N VAL A 326 24.72 24.63 -2.50
CA VAL A 326 25.25 25.45 -3.61
C VAL A 326 26.72 25.77 -3.38
N GLU A 327 27.05 26.29 -2.20
CA GLU A 327 28.44 26.59 -1.84
C GLU A 327 29.33 25.35 -1.94
N ASN A 328 28.87 24.22 -1.42
CA ASN A 328 29.61 22.96 -1.48
C ASN A 328 29.72 22.39 -2.91
N TYR A 329 28.72 22.61 -3.78
CA TYR A 329 28.80 22.21 -5.17
C TYR A 329 29.82 23.05 -5.96
N GLU A 330 29.81 24.36 -5.79
CA GLU A 330 30.79 25.27 -6.43
C GLU A 330 32.21 24.96 -5.96
N TYR A 331 32.41 24.78 -4.64
CA TYR A 331 33.68 24.38 -4.10
C TYR A 331 34.17 23.01 -4.62
N TYR A 332 33.27 22.05 -4.80
CA TYR A 332 33.62 20.76 -5.40
C TYR A 332 34.06 20.88 -6.84
N CYS A 333 33.40 21.78 -7.62
CA CYS A 333 33.83 22.08 -8.99
C CYS A 333 35.22 22.72 -9.02
N GLU A 334 35.55 23.64 -8.11
CA GLU A 334 36.90 24.23 -7.96
C GLU A 334 37.97 23.17 -7.67
N LEU A 335 37.73 22.27 -6.71
CA LEU A 335 38.63 21.15 -6.40
C LEU A 335 38.91 20.26 -7.61
N ARG A 336 37.95 20.14 -8.51
CA ARG A 336 38.04 19.33 -9.73
C ARG A 336 38.56 20.12 -10.95
N LYS A 337 38.71 21.44 -10.82
CA LYS A 337 39.02 22.37 -11.94
C LYS A 337 37.97 22.25 -13.09
N GLU A 338 36.71 22.15 -12.71
CA GLU A 338 35.56 22.06 -13.62
C GLU A 338 34.68 23.31 -13.45
N GLU A 339 34.04 23.79 -14.53
CA GLU A 339 33.02 24.84 -14.43
C GLU A 339 31.71 24.29 -13.84
N PRO A 340 31.05 25.02 -12.91
CA PRO A 340 29.74 24.67 -12.41
C PRO A 340 28.69 24.60 -13.53
N GLN A 341 27.85 23.59 -13.51
CA GLN A 341 26.80 23.36 -14.50
C GLN A 341 25.44 23.62 -13.90
N SER A 342 24.51 24.19 -14.65
CA SER A 342 23.12 24.40 -14.23
C SER A 342 22.31 23.10 -14.24
N GLU A 343 22.72 22.10 -15.04
CA GLU A 343 22.08 20.79 -15.14
C GLU A 343 23.15 19.69 -15.18
N ILE A 344 23.00 18.68 -14.34
CA ILE A 344 23.97 17.58 -14.22
C ILE A 344 23.25 16.25 -14.45
N LYS A 345 23.64 15.54 -15.49
CA LYS A 345 23.14 14.21 -15.80
C LYS A 345 23.94 13.13 -15.04
N ILE A 346 23.36 12.59 -13.98
CA ILE A 346 23.93 11.48 -13.22
C ILE A 346 23.66 10.13 -13.90
N SER A 347 22.42 9.94 -14.38
CA SER A 347 22.01 8.77 -15.16
C SER A 347 20.89 9.14 -16.13
N LYS A 348 20.35 8.14 -16.87
CA LYS A 348 19.21 8.36 -17.79
C LYS A 348 17.99 8.97 -17.09
N ASP A 349 17.75 8.56 -15.83
CA ASP A 349 16.55 8.91 -15.07
C ASP A 349 16.87 9.80 -13.85
N LEU A 350 18.09 10.33 -13.76
CA LEU A 350 18.55 11.19 -12.66
C LEU A 350 19.32 12.38 -13.25
N ILE A 351 18.62 13.50 -13.36
CA ILE A 351 19.14 14.81 -13.75
C ILE A 351 18.95 15.73 -12.55
N LEU A 352 20.00 16.44 -12.17
CA LEU A 352 20.05 17.33 -11.01
C LEU A 352 20.30 18.76 -11.46
N GLU A 353 19.62 19.70 -10.85
CA GLU A 353 19.75 21.13 -11.05
C GLU A 353 20.28 21.75 -9.73
N PRO A 354 21.59 22.06 -9.63
CA PRO A 354 22.21 22.49 -8.38
C PRO A 354 21.62 23.80 -7.81
N TYR A 355 21.07 24.65 -8.67
CA TYR A 355 20.49 25.94 -8.30
C TYR A 355 18.96 25.92 -8.16
N ALA A 356 18.35 24.74 -8.25
CA ALA A 356 16.92 24.57 -7.97
C ALA A 356 16.64 24.69 -6.46
N THR A 357 15.37 24.85 -6.10
CA THR A 357 14.97 24.84 -4.67
C THR A 357 15.26 23.49 -4.03
N GLN A 358 15.50 23.50 -2.71
CA GLN A 358 15.77 22.25 -1.95
C GLN A 358 14.63 21.23 -2.14
N ALA A 359 13.38 21.69 -2.22
CA ALA A 359 12.23 20.82 -2.45
C ALA A 359 12.28 20.11 -3.82
N GLU A 360 12.67 20.83 -4.88
CA GLU A 360 12.83 20.27 -6.23
C GLU A 360 13.99 19.27 -6.28
N VAL A 361 15.10 19.59 -5.66
CA VAL A 361 16.25 18.68 -5.54
C VAL A 361 15.86 17.41 -4.78
N GLU A 362 15.15 17.53 -3.66
CA GLU A 362 14.67 16.39 -2.90
C GLU A 362 13.70 15.51 -3.69
N GLU A 363 12.78 16.08 -4.48
CA GLU A 363 11.88 15.30 -5.33
C GLU A 363 12.65 14.42 -6.33
N VAL A 364 13.79 14.92 -6.83
CA VAL A 364 14.66 14.15 -7.74
C VAL A 364 15.46 13.11 -6.97
N LEU A 365 16.10 13.49 -5.86
CA LEU A 365 16.99 12.62 -5.07
C LEU A 365 16.23 11.53 -4.31
N TYR A 366 15.14 11.90 -3.65
CA TYR A 366 14.38 11.00 -2.76
C TYR A 366 13.05 10.55 -3.36
N ARG A 367 12.67 11.08 -4.54
CA ARG A 367 11.36 10.90 -5.17
C ARG A 367 10.18 11.50 -4.39
N VAL A 368 10.47 12.22 -3.32
CA VAL A 368 9.54 12.94 -2.44
C VAL A 368 10.31 14.08 -1.80
N SER A 369 9.73 15.27 -1.69
CA SER A 369 10.30 16.32 -0.84
C SER A 369 9.86 16.10 0.61
N TYR A 370 10.83 15.97 1.52
CA TYR A 370 10.60 15.73 2.96
C TYR A 370 10.63 17.02 3.79
N THR A 371 11.39 18.03 3.36
CA THR A 371 11.63 19.25 4.15
C THR A 371 10.65 20.37 3.83
N GLU A 372 10.29 20.54 2.55
CA GLU A 372 9.31 21.52 2.12
C GLU A 372 8.16 20.83 1.38
N ASN A 373 6.95 20.96 1.90
CA ASN A 373 5.78 20.38 1.29
C ASN A 373 4.71 21.42 1.04
N LYS A 374 4.49 21.75 -0.25
CA LYS A 374 3.39 22.60 -0.70
C LYS A 374 2.01 22.14 -0.21
N PHE A 375 1.90 20.88 0.24
CA PHE A 375 0.65 20.32 0.75
C PHE A 375 0.38 20.64 2.21
N ASN A 376 1.39 21.04 2.99
CA ASN A 376 1.22 21.45 4.40
C ASN A 376 0.32 22.70 4.54
N THR A 377 0.12 23.44 3.45
CA THR A 377 -0.77 24.63 3.40
C THR A 377 -2.21 24.27 3.08
N LEU A 378 -2.54 23.00 2.84
CA LEU A 378 -3.89 22.58 2.49
C LEU A 378 -4.77 22.40 3.71
N ASN A 379 -5.97 22.96 3.66
CA ASN A 379 -6.95 22.84 4.73
C ASN A 379 -7.54 21.43 4.81
N LYS A 380 -7.57 20.88 6.02
CA LYS A 380 -8.22 19.60 6.33
C LYS A 380 -9.70 19.83 6.66
N ILE A 381 -10.60 19.13 5.98
CA ILE A 381 -12.06 19.21 6.18
C ILE A 381 -12.66 17.94 6.78
N ASN A 382 -11.85 16.92 7.04
CA ASN A 382 -12.27 15.62 7.56
C ASN A 382 -13.35 14.95 6.69
N ILE A 383 -13.01 14.68 5.42
CA ILE A 383 -13.93 14.10 4.41
C ILE A 383 -14.58 12.82 4.89
N ASP A 384 -13.91 12.03 5.73
CA ASP A 384 -14.47 10.77 6.24
C ASP A 384 -15.70 10.98 7.12
N SER A 385 -15.82 12.11 7.81
CA SER A 385 -17.01 12.46 8.61
C SER A 385 -18.22 12.86 7.74
N ILE A 386 -18.04 13.19 6.46
CA ILE A 386 -19.11 13.63 5.57
C ILE A 386 -19.90 12.40 5.09
N LYS A 387 -21.24 12.46 5.16
CA LYS A 387 -22.10 11.38 4.65
C LYS A 387 -22.00 11.22 3.13
N THR A 388 -22.11 9.97 2.64
CA THR A 388 -22.16 9.67 1.20
C THR A 388 -23.28 10.45 0.52
N ASN A 389 -23.06 10.87 -0.74
CA ASN A 389 -23.92 11.76 -1.54
C ASN A 389 -24.03 13.22 -1.05
N ARG A 390 -23.33 13.62 0.01
CA ARG A 390 -23.24 15.03 0.40
C ARG A 390 -22.10 15.72 -0.35
N THR A 391 -22.30 17.01 -0.60
CA THR A 391 -21.30 17.87 -1.24
C THR A 391 -20.33 18.44 -0.21
N PHE A 392 -19.05 18.50 -0.59
CA PHE A 392 -18.01 19.20 0.15
C PHE A 392 -17.21 20.11 -0.78
N THR A 393 -16.55 21.10 -0.21
CA THR A 393 -15.66 22.00 -0.92
C THR A 393 -14.31 22.02 -0.23
N THR A 394 -13.25 21.89 -1.00
CA THR A 394 -11.87 21.92 -0.51
C THR A 394 -10.92 22.35 -1.62
N GLU A 395 -9.64 22.41 -1.30
CA GLU A 395 -8.56 22.71 -2.25
C GLU A 395 -7.60 21.54 -2.37
N GLY A 396 -6.85 21.49 -3.45
CA GLY A 396 -5.85 20.44 -3.63
C GLY A 396 -4.98 20.63 -4.87
N TYR A 397 -3.89 19.88 -4.90
CA TYR A 397 -2.96 19.82 -6.04
C TYR A 397 -3.22 18.58 -6.88
N ILE A 398 -3.35 18.78 -8.20
CA ILE A 398 -3.59 17.69 -9.15
C ILE A 398 -2.30 16.90 -9.36
N GLN A 399 -2.34 15.60 -9.07
CA GLN A 399 -1.20 14.70 -9.26
C GLN A 399 -1.21 13.97 -10.60
N LYS A 400 -2.41 13.50 -10.99
CA LYS A 400 -2.56 12.70 -12.20
C LYS A 400 -3.92 12.92 -12.83
N ILE A 401 -3.94 12.88 -14.17
CA ILE A 401 -5.17 12.94 -14.95
C ILE A 401 -5.20 11.75 -15.89
N SER A 402 -6.20 10.90 -15.74
CA SER A 402 -6.45 9.74 -16.59
C SER A 402 -7.69 9.99 -17.43
N LYS A 403 -7.51 10.32 -18.71
CA LYS A 403 -8.61 10.56 -19.65
C LYS A 403 -9.26 9.24 -20.05
N LYS A 404 -10.58 9.21 -20.13
CA LYS A 404 -11.37 8.08 -20.63
C LYS A 404 -12.55 8.59 -21.45
N LYS A 405 -13.23 7.67 -22.14
CA LYS A 405 -14.53 7.94 -22.77
C LYS A 405 -15.62 7.26 -21.95
N ASP A 406 -16.76 7.90 -21.81
CA ASP A 406 -17.97 7.31 -21.23
C ASP A 406 -18.63 6.31 -22.20
N SER A 407 -19.69 5.65 -21.78
CA SER A 407 -20.46 4.69 -22.60
C SER A 407 -21.08 5.30 -23.86
N ARG A 408 -21.16 6.64 -23.94
CA ARG A 408 -21.67 7.41 -25.07
C ARG A 408 -20.55 8.00 -25.93
N GLY A 409 -19.27 7.67 -25.66
CA GLY A 409 -18.11 8.16 -26.38
C GLY A 409 -17.62 9.55 -25.98
N ASN A 410 -18.21 10.22 -24.99
CA ASN A 410 -17.79 11.55 -24.54
C ASN A 410 -16.55 11.48 -23.66
N GLU A 411 -15.64 12.47 -23.79
CA GLU A 411 -14.44 12.57 -22.96
C GLU A 411 -14.79 12.85 -21.49
N MET A 412 -14.27 12.05 -20.58
CA MET A 412 -14.30 12.23 -19.13
C MET A 412 -12.90 12.00 -18.54
N ALA A 413 -12.68 12.33 -17.27
CA ALA A 413 -11.40 12.09 -16.62
C ALA A 413 -11.56 11.54 -15.20
N PHE A 414 -10.55 10.78 -14.78
CA PHE A 414 -10.25 10.52 -13.38
C PHE A 414 -9.06 11.39 -13.00
N VAL A 415 -9.22 12.17 -11.94
CA VAL A 415 -8.21 13.11 -11.46
C VAL A 415 -7.81 12.71 -10.05
N ASP A 416 -6.57 12.30 -9.89
CA ASP A 416 -5.98 12.07 -8.59
C ASP A 416 -5.48 13.42 -8.06
N ILE A 417 -6.02 13.84 -6.92
CA ILE A 417 -5.75 15.15 -6.30
C ILE A 417 -5.36 14.95 -4.83
N ILE A 418 -4.38 15.72 -4.39
CA ILE A 418 -3.95 15.78 -3.00
C ILE A 418 -4.63 16.95 -2.34
N THR A 419 -5.29 16.66 -1.24
CA THR A 419 -5.98 17.64 -0.39
C THR A 419 -5.43 17.59 1.03
N GLY A 420 -5.89 18.48 1.90
CA GLY A 420 -5.61 18.40 3.33
C GLY A 420 -6.11 17.10 4.00
N ASP A 421 -6.99 16.31 3.38
CA ASP A 421 -7.47 15.00 3.84
C ASP A 421 -6.80 13.82 3.12
N GLY A 422 -5.77 14.05 2.29
CA GLY A 422 -4.99 13.04 1.58
C GLY A 422 -5.26 12.95 0.10
N LEU A 423 -4.72 11.89 -0.51
CA LEU A 423 -4.92 11.60 -1.92
C LEU A 423 -6.33 11.06 -2.14
N MET A 424 -7.07 11.73 -3.00
CA MET A 424 -8.39 11.27 -3.44
C MET A 424 -8.49 11.22 -4.95
N THR A 425 -9.40 10.41 -5.47
CA THR A 425 -9.73 10.37 -6.89
C THR A 425 -11.07 11.06 -7.15
N LEU A 426 -11.07 12.03 -8.04
CA LEU A 426 -12.28 12.71 -8.54
C LEU A 426 -12.70 12.10 -9.87
N VAL A 427 -13.97 11.76 -10.03
CA VAL A 427 -14.58 11.41 -11.32
C VAL A 427 -15.13 12.69 -11.93
N VAL A 428 -14.60 13.07 -13.08
CA VAL A 428 -14.98 14.26 -13.82
C VAL A 428 -15.77 13.85 -15.05
N PHE A 429 -17.08 13.85 -14.94
CA PHE A 429 -17.97 13.48 -16.05
C PHE A 429 -17.91 14.50 -17.20
N ALA A 430 -18.29 14.08 -18.39
CA ALA A 430 -18.10 14.80 -19.65
C ALA A 430 -18.59 16.27 -19.63
N ASN A 431 -19.74 16.53 -19.03
CA ASN A 431 -20.31 17.88 -18.92
C ASN A 431 -19.47 18.83 -18.05
N VAL A 432 -18.86 18.30 -16.98
CA VAL A 432 -17.96 19.07 -16.09
C VAL A 432 -16.57 19.16 -16.72
N TYR A 433 -16.10 18.05 -17.33
CA TYR A 433 -14.78 17.99 -17.96
C TYR A 433 -14.62 19.05 -19.07
N LYS A 434 -15.62 19.22 -19.92
CA LYS A 434 -15.61 20.29 -20.95
C LYS A 434 -15.38 21.69 -20.36
N LYS A 435 -15.92 21.95 -19.14
CA LYS A 435 -15.84 23.27 -18.48
C LYS A 435 -14.51 23.51 -17.77
N CYS A 436 -13.87 22.45 -17.27
CA CYS A 436 -12.64 22.56 -16.45
C CYS A 436 -11.40 21.96 -17.12
N LYS A 437 -11.47 21.46 -18.35
CA LYS A 437 -10.34 20.82 -19.06
C LYS A 437 -9.07 21.69 -19.05
N SER A 438 -9.19 23.02 -19.19
CA SER A 438 -8.06 23.96 -19.23
C SER A 438 -7.33 24.08 -17.89
N ILE A 439 -8.07 23.93 -16.76
CA ILE A 439 -7.52 24.05 -15.41
C ILE A 439 -7.08 22.71 -14.82
N LEU A 440 -7.58 21.59 -15.35
CA LEU A 440 -7.17 20.25 -14.94
C LEU A 440 -5.83 19.92 -15.61
N LYS A 441 -4.76 20.41 -15.01
CA LYS A 441 -3.36 20.11 -15.39
C LYS A 441 -2.61 19.62 -14.18
N LYS A 442 -1.64 18.71 -14.38
CA LYS A 442 -0.77 18.24 -13.31
C LYS A 442 -0.12 19.43 -12.61
N ASP A 443 0.03 19.33 -11.30
CA ASP A 443 0.61 20.31 -10.37
C ASP A 443 -0.20 21.61 -10.17
N ASN A 444 -1.30 21.80 -10.88
CA ASN A 444 -2.19 22.92 -10.59
C ASN A 444 -2.84 22.76 -9.20
N LYS A 445 -2.83 23.86 -8.42
CA LYS A 445 -3.66 24.00 -7.22
C LYS A 445 -5.06 24.47 -7.63
N ILE A 446 -6.08 23.72 -7.25
CA ILE A 446 -7.47 24.05 -7.54
C ILE A 446 -8.33 24.06 -6.29
N ASN A 447 -9.31 24.98 -6.25
CA ASN A 447 -10.45 24.88 -5.35
C ASN A 447 -11.55 24.09 -6.06
N PHE A 448 -12.17 23.15 -5.39
CA PHE A 448 -13.20 22.34 -6.01
C PHE A 448 -14.31 21.93 -5.04
N SER A 449 -15.50 21.75 -5.61
CA SER A 449 -16.63 21.13 -4.93
C SER A 449 -16.86 19.75 -5.52
N ALA A 450 -17.05 18.74 -4.68
CA ALA A 450 -17.32 17.38 -5.09
C ALA A 450 -18.40 16.74 -4.22
N SER A 451 -19.13 15.76 -4.78
CA SER A 451 -20.05 14.93 -4.04
C SER A 451 -19.31 13.67 -3.56
N LYS A 452 -19.37 13.40 -2.26
CA LYS A 452 -18.76 12.20 -1.67
C LYS A 452 -19.41 10.93 -2.21
N GLN A 453 -18.59 10.02 -2.70
CA GLN A 453 -18.99 8.70 -3.20
C GLN A 453 -18.10 7.63 -2.57
N GLU A 454 -18.51 6.36 -2.63
CA GLU A 454 -17.78 5.25 -2.00
C GLU A 454 -16.41 4.95 -2.63
N ARG A 455 -16.27 5.08 -3.96
CA ARG A 455 -15.03 4.69 -4.68
C ARG A 455 -14.20 5.89 -5.12
N ALA A 456 -14.84 6.88 -5.73
CA ALA A 456 -14.20 8.10 -6.21
C ALA A 456 -15.23 9.23 -6.18
N HIS A 457 -14.83 10.42 -5.71
CA HIS A 457 -15.76 11.52 -5.53
C HIS A 457 -16.14 12.17 -6.87
N LYS A 458 -17.43 12.52 -7.02
CA LYS A 458 -17.91 13.17 -8.24
C LYS A 458 -17.57 14.65 -8.20
N LEU A 459 -16.71 15.11 -9.11
CA LEU A 459 -16.42 16.54 -9.26
C LEU A 459 -17.66 17.29 -9.77
N LEU A 460 -18.01 18.37 -9.12
CA LEU A 460 -19.12 19.25 -9.47
C LEU A 460 -18.62 20.55 -10.10
N LYS A 461 -17.59 21.17 -9.54
CA LYS A 461 -16.99 22.43 -9.99
C LYS A 461 -15.53 22.51 -9.55
N ALA A 462 -14.69 23.18 -10.36
CA ALA A 462 -13.30 23.50 -10.02
C ALA A 462 -12.92 24.88 -10.55
N THR A 463 -12.05 25.59 -9.83
CA THR A 463 -11.45 26.88 -10.19
C THR A 463 -9.96 26.86 -9.85
N ILE A 464 -9.14 27.60 -10.57
CA ILE A 464 -7.73 27.82 -10.21
C ILE A 464 -7.69 28.72 -8.96
N LYS A 465 -6.77 28.43 -8.06
CA LYS A 465 -6.47 29.30 -6.92
C LYS A 465 -5.26 30.16 -7.24
#